data_87e0215fd71fbf096c5b00dbd46b9eb4
#
_entry.id   87e0215fd71fbf096c5b00dbd46b9eb4
#
_cell.length_a   1.000
_cell.length_b   1.000
_cell.length_c   1.000
_cell.angle_alpha   90.00
_cell.angle_beta   90.00
_cell.angle_gamma   90.00
#
_symmetry.space_group_name_H-M   'P 1'
#
loop_
_entity.id
_entity.type
_entity.pdbx_description
1 polymer ?
#
loop_
_entity_poly.entity_id
_entity_poly.type
_entity_poly.pdbx_seq_one_letter_code
_entity_poly.pdbx_strand_id
1 'polypeptide(L)'
;TSGNTGIALSLIGKAKGYKDINLLNSVLKISLRCLAVFIIFISVIMYITKSYFINMMTDLAIVANYANDYSIYLILHPICACVGLLLYGMYTGIGNTASIRNMMFVAVIFFYICQKILMSYLGNDGIWLTYNLTYLLESIILILYLPSLKKYFN
;
A
#
# COMPACT_ATOMS: atom_id res chain seq x y z
N THR A 1 -3.59 3.78 -9.55
CA THR A 1 -4.09 3.12 -8.30
C THR A 1 -5.47 3.62 -7.91
N SER A 2 -5.78 4.92 -8.05
CA SER A 2 -7.08 5.50 -7.69
C SER A 2 -8.27 4.89 -8.45
N GLY A 3 -8.10 4.48 -9.71
CA GLY A 3 -9.15 3.85 -10.51
C GLY A 3 -9.59 2.49 -9.97
N ASN A 4 -8.65 1.61 -9.62
CA ASN A 4 -8.97 0.27 -9.11
C ASN A 4 -9.57 0.31 -7.69
N THR A 5 -9.13 1.23 -6.84
CA THR A 5 -9.74 1.46 -5.53
C THR A 5 -11.17 1.99 -5.64
N GLY A 6 -11.45 2.89 -6.60
CA GLY A 6 -12.78 3.40 -6.86
C GLY A 6 -13.77 2.34 -7.36
N ILE A 7 -13.33 1.45 -8.26
CA ILE A 7 -14.15 0.33 -8.75
C ILE A 7 -14.40 -0.67 -7.61
N ALA A 8 -13.37 -1.05 -6.86
CA ALA A 8 -13.51 -1.92 -5.70
C ALA A 8 -14.49 -1.31 -4.66
N LEU A 9 -14.37 -0.01 -4.38
CA LEU A 9 -15.25 0.74 -3.49
C LEU A 9 -16.73 0.61 -3.92
N SER A 10 -17.03 0.85 -5.20
CA SER A 10 -18.41 0.82 -5.71
C SER A 10 -19.00 -0.59 -5.73
N LEU A 11 -18.21 -1.60 -6.15
CA LEU A 11 -18.65 -3.00 -6.19
C LEU A 11 -18.88 -3.57 -4.79
N ILE A 12 -18.05 -3.18 -3.82
CA ILE A 12 -18.20 -3.62 -2.44
C ILE A 12 -19.39 -2.93 -1.76
N GLY A 13 -19.63 -1.65 -2.06
CA GLY A 13 -20.85 -0.97 -1.63
C GLY A 13 -22.11 -1.69 -2.12
N LYS A 14 -22.12 -2.15 -3.38
CA LYS A 14 -23.20 -2.97 -3.94
C LYS A 14 -23.30 -4.33 -3.25
N ALA A 15 -22.17 -5.05 -3.06
CA ALA A 15 -22.16 -6.34 -2.38
C ALA A 15 -22.74 -6.24 -0.96
N LYS A 16 -22.43 -5.17 -0.24
CA LYS A 16 -23.02 -4.88 1.08
C LYS A 16 -24.54 -4.67 0.97
N GLY A 17 -25.01 -3.90 0.00
CA GLY A 17 -26.43 -3.64 -0.22
C GLY A 17 -27.22 -4.92 -0.50
N TYR A 18 -26.64 -5.87 -1.22
CA TYR A 18 -27.26 -7.19 -1.52
C TYR A 18 -26.95 -8.27 -0.48
N LYS A 19 -26.12 -8.00 0.54
CA LYS A 19 -25.63 -8.97 1.52
C LYS A 19 -24.97 -10.21 0.87
N ASP A 20 -24.30 -10.04 -0.26
CA ASP A 20 -23.71 -11.13 -1.03
C ASP A 20 -22.23 -11.29 -0.70
N ILE A 21 -21.92 -12.26 0.17
CA ILE A 21 -20.55 -12.62 0.57
C ILE A 21 -19.76 -13.25 -0.58
N ASN A 22 -20.43 -13.90 -1.53
CA ASN A 22 -19.76 -14.52 -2.68
C ASN A 22 -19.26 -13.45 -3.64
N LEU A 23 -20.06 -12.39 -3.83
CA LEU A 23 -19.65 -11.22 -4.59
C LEU A 23 -18.44 -10.55 -3.95
N LEU A 24 -18.44 -10.35 -2.61
CA LEU A 24 -17.29 -9.81 -1.89
C LEU A 24 -16.01 -10.63 -2.15
N ASN A 25 -16.08 -11.95 -1.97
CA ASN A 25 -14.93 -12.84 -2.17
C ASN A 25 -14.44 -12.83 -3.62
N SER A 26 -15.35 -12.75 -4.59
CA SER A 26 -15.03 -12.67 -6.02
C SER A 26 -14.33 -11.34 -6.34
N VAL A 27 -14.84 -10.23 -5.85
CA VAL A 27 -14.22 -8.90 -6.00
C VAL A 27 -12.82 -8.88 -5.38
N LEU A 28 -12.66 -9.44 -4.18
CA LEU A 28 -11.35 -9.56 -3.53
C LEU A 28 -10.34 -10.32 -4.39
N LYS A 29 -10.71 -11.52 -4.87
CA LYS A 29 -9.82 -12.36 -5.68
C LYS A 29 -9.43 -11.70 -7.00
N ILE A 30 -10.40 -11.11 -7.70
CA ILE A 30 -10.14 -10.44 -8.97
C ILE A 30 -9.26 -9.21 -8.76
N SER A 31 -9.60 -8.39 -7.76
CA SER A 31 -8.80 -7.18 -7.45
C SER A 31 -7.37 -7.52 -7.05
N LEU A 32 -7.15 -8.57 -6.26
CA LEU A 32 -5.79 -9.01 -5.89
C LEU A 32 -4.99 -9.51 -7.10
N ARG A 33 -5.63 -10.24 -8.04
CA ARG A 33 -4.94 -10.68 -9.28
C ARG A 33 -4.56 -9.51 -10.16
N CYS A 34 -5.50 -8.59 -10.41
CA CYS A 34 -5.24 -7.39 -11.19
C CYS A 34 -4.14 -6.54 -10.54
N LEU A 35 -4.17 -6.43 -9.21
CA LEU A 35 -3.18 -5.69 -8.44
C LEU A 35 -1.79 -6.33 -8.58
N ALA A 36 -1.66 -7.64 -8.48
CA ALA A 36 -0.38 -8.34 -8.63
C ALA A 36 0.26 -8.07 -10.01
N VAL A 37 -0.53 -8.17 -11.07
CA VAL A 37 -0.05 -7.85 -12.43
C VAL A 37 0.37 -6.37 -12.52
N PHE A 38 -0.44 -5.46 -11.96
CA PHE A 38 -0.15 -4.04 -11.96
C PHE A 38 1.12 -3.68 -11.18
N ILE A 39 1.34 -4.32 -10.01
CA ILE A 39 2.55 -4.12 -9.20
C ILE A 39 3.79 -4.50 -9.99
N ILE A 40 3.80 -5.69 -10.59
CA ILE A 40 4.94 -6.16 -11.39
C ILE A 40 5.21 -5.18 -12.53
N PHE A 41 4.17 -4.80 -13.25
CA PHE A 41 4.29 -3.87 -14.39
C PHE A 41 4.86 -2.52 -13.98
N ILE A 42 4.32 -1.89 -12.93
CA ILE A 42 4.78 -0.58 -12.47
C ILE A 42 6.20 -0.64 -11.89
N SER A 43 6.55 -1.70 -11.13
CA SER A 43 7.89 -1.87 -10.59
C SER A 43 8.93 -2.06 -11.68
N VAL A 44 8.62 -2.80 -12.74
CA VAL A 44 9.50 -2.98 -13.90
C VAL A 44 9.70 -1.64 -14.64
N ILE A 45 8.62 -0.90 -14.89
CA ILE A 45 8.72 0.43 -15.53
C ILE A 45 9.59 1.36 -14.67
N MET A 46 9.34 1.43 -13.36
CA MET A 46 10.11 2.28 -12.46
C MET A 46 11.59 1.89 -12.47
N TYR A 47 11.90 0.60 -12.48
CA TYR A 47 13.27 0.11 -12.55
C TYR A 47 13.98 0.52 -13.85
N ILE A 48 13.32 0.40 -15.00
CA ILE A 48 13.87 0.75 -16.31
C ILE A 48 14.03 2.26 -16.45
N THR A 49 13.06 3.04 -15.99
CA THR A 49 12.99 4.48 -16.22
C THR A 49 13.66 5.32 -15.14
N LYS A 50 14.08 4.72 -14.00
CA LYS A 50 14.63 5.45 -12.85
C LYS A 50 15.74 6.43 -13.21
N SER A 51 16.74 5.96 -13.95
CA SER A 51 17.90 6.78 -14.32
C SER A 51 17.53 7.94 -15.24
N TYR A 52 16.58 7.72 -16.16
CA TYR A 52 16.07 8.77 -17.02
C TYR A 52 15.39 9.87 -16.21
N PHE A 53 14.50 9.51 -15.29
CA PHE A 53 13.82 10.49 -14.43
C PHE A 53 14.79 11.24 -13.52
N ILE A 54 15.76 10.54 -12.92
CA ILE A 54 16.76 11.16 -12.05
C ILE A 54 17.59 12.19 -12.83
N ASN A 55 18.10 11.83 -14.01
CA ASN A 55 18.90 12.73 -14.83
C ASN A 55 18.10 13.91 -15.41
N MET A 56 16.77 13.76 -15.54
CA MET A 56 15.89 14.87 -15.94
C MET A 56 15.67 15.87 -14.78
N MET A 57 15.79 15.42 -13.52
CA MET A 57 15.56 16.24 -12.33
C MET A 57 16.81 16.97 -11.84
N THR A 58 18.02 16.47 -12.14
CA THR A 58 19.26 17.06 -11.65
C THR A 58 20.44 16.80 -12.59
N ASP A 59 21.25 17.84 -12.83
CA ASP A 59 22.51 17.75 -13.55
C ASP A 59 23.71 17.49 -12.62
N LEU A 60 23.49 17.48 -11.30
CA LEU A 60 24.52 17.26 -10.30
C LEU A 60 24.74 15.76 -10.12
N ALA A 61 25.87 15.23 -10.62
CA ALA A 61 26.22 13.82 -10.54
C ALA A 61 26.16 13.21 -9.13
N ILE A 62 26.53 14.00 -8.11
CA ILE A 62 26.50 13.56 -6.72
C ILE A 62 25.04 13.30 -6.27
N VAL A 63 24.14 14.20 -6.60
CA VAL A 63 22.71 14.08 -6.25
C VAL A 63 22.06 12.93 -7.02
N ALA A 64 22.41 12.78 -8.31
CA ALA A 64 21.92 11.69 -9.15
C ALA A 64 22.34 10.32 -8.62
N ASN A 65 23.58 10.18 -8.14
CA ASN A 65 24.06 8.93 -7.54
C ASN A 65 23.28 8.58 -6.26
N TYR A 66 23.12 9.52 -5.34
CA TYR A 66 22.30 9.30 -4.14
C TYR A 66 20.85 8.94 -4.48
N ALA A 67 20.23 9.62 -5.45
CA ALA A 67 18.87 9.31 -5.88
C ALA A 67 18.77 7.89 -6.49
N ASN A 68 19.80 7.44 -7.21
CA ASN A 68 19.88 6.07 -7.74
C ASN A 68 19.97 5.02 -6.63
N ASP A 69 20.77 5.27 -5.60
CA ASP A 69 20.93 4.35 -4.47
C ASP A 69 19.60 4.16 -3.71
N TYR A 70 18.88 5.25 -3.46
CA TYR A 70 17.58 5.20 -2.77
C TYR A 70 16.42 4.76 -3.67
N SER A 71 16.59 4.69 -4.98
CA SER A 71 15.54 4.29 -5.93
C SER A 71 14.97 2.91 -5.68
N ILE A 72 15.74 2.00 -5.06
CA ILE A 72 15.31 0.64 -4.71
C ILE A 72 14.11 0.66 -3.74
N TYR A 73 14.11 1.57 -2.77
CA TYR A 73 13.01 1.71 -1.81
C TYR A 73 11.73 2.19 -2.49
N LEU A 74 11.85 3.05 -3.51
CA LEU A 74 10.73 3.54 -4.30
C LEU A 74 10.13 2.43 -5.17
N ILE A 75 10.98 1.57 -5.74
CA ILE A 75 10.56 0.40 -6.54
C ILE A 75 9.87 -0.65 -5.67
N LEU A 76 10.34 -0.81 -4.43
CA LEU A 76 9.75 -1.75 -3.45
C LEU A 76 8.40 -1.27 -2.89
N HIS A 77 8.20 0.06 -2.86
CA HIS A 77 7.03 0.68 -2.25
C HIS A 77 5.68 0.16 -2.79
N PRO A 78 5.44 0.00 -4.11
CA PRO A 78 4.19 -0.57 -4.62
C PRO A 78 3.90 -1.96 -4.07
N ILE A 79 4.93 -2.78 -3.85
CA ILE A 79 4.78 -4.14 -3.32
C ILE A 79 4.27 -4.09 -1.88
N CYS A 80 4.81 -3.18 -1.07
CA CYS A 80 4.43 -3.04 0.34
C CYS A 80 3.05 -2.38 0.53
N ALA A 81 2.72 -1.38 -0.31
CA ALA A 81 1.57 -0.50 -0.09
C ALA A 81 0.27 -0.96 -0.77
N CYS A 82 0.35 -1.64 -1.93
CA CYS A 82 -0.82 -1.83 -2.77
C CYS A 82 -1.92 -2.70 -2.15
N VAL A 83 -1.55 -3.73 -1.37
CA VAL A 83 -2.53 -4.59 -0.69
C VAL A 83 -3.29 -3.79 0.37
N GLY A 84 -2.57 -2.98 1.16
CA GLY A 84 -3.17 -2.09 2.16
C GLY A 84 -4.11 -1.08 1.53
N LEU A 85 -3.70 -0.44 0.43
CA LEU A 85 -4.53 0.52 -0.30
C LEU A 85 -5.80 -0.11 -0.87
N LEU A 86 -5.72 -1.34 -1.40
CA LEU A 86 -6.91 -2.07 -1.87
C LEU A 86 -7.87 -2.33 -0.71
N LEU A 87 -7.38 -2.87 0.39
CA LEU A 87 -8.20 -3.16 1.58
C LEU A 87 -8.76 -1.89 2.18
N TYR A 88 -7.97 -0.83 2.29
CA TYR A 88 -8.45 0.49 2.73
C TYR A 88 -9.66 0.96 1.91
N GLY A 89 -9.60 0.85 0.58
CA GLY A 89 -10.74 1.16 -0.30
C GLY A 89 -11.96 0.29 0.00
N MET A 90 -11.76 -1.00 0.29
CA MET A 90 -12.83 -1.94 0.63
C MET A 90 -13.50 -1.59 1.97
N TYR A 91 -12.72 -1.31 3.01
CA TYR A 91 -13.23 -0.89 4.33
C TYR A 91 -13.99 0.43 4.25
N THR A 92 -13.50 1.37 3.42
CA THR A 92 -14.19 2.64 3.15
C THR A 92 -15.53 2.39 2.45
N GLY A 93 -15.57 1.50 1.45
CA GLY A 93 -16.78 1.15 0.71
C GLY A 93 -17.89 0.53 1.58
N ILE A 94 -17.50 -0.21 2.61
CA ILE A 94 -18.43 -0.78 3.59
C ILE A 94 -18.82 0.23 4.69
N GLY A 95 -18.06 1.33 4.83
CA GLY A 95 -18.25 2.29 5.92
C GLY A 95 -17.68 1.82 7.25
N ASN A 96 -16.76 0.83 7.25
CA ASN A 96 -16.08 0.38 8.47
C ASN A 96 -14.88 1.28 8.77
N THR A 97 -15.17 2.50 9.22
CA THR A 97 -14.15 3.50 9.57
C THR A 97 -13.37 3.16 10.85
N ALA A 98 -13.96 2.34 11.74
CA ALA A 98 -13.31 1.96 12.99
C ALA A 98 -12.03 1.14 12.77
N SER A 99 -12.06 0.17 11.84
CA SER A 99 -10.88 -0.62 11.49
C SER A 99 -9.78 0.25 10.86
N ILE A 100 -10.15 1.19 10.00
CA ILE A 100 -9.22 2.14 9.39
C ILE A 100 -8.57 3.03 10.44
N ARG A 101 -9.39 3.62 11.33
CA ARG A 101 -8.88 4.47 12.40
C ARG A 101 -7.89 3.71 13.30
N ASN A 102 -8.23 2.51 13.73
CA ASN A 102 -7.38 1.71 14.59
C ASN A 102 -6.06 1.34 13.89
N MET A 103 -6.11 0.96 12.61
CA MET A 103 -4.93 0.71 11.79
C MET A 103 -4.03 1.95 11.73
N MET A 104 -4.60 3.13 11.46
CA MET A 104 -3.83 4.38 11.39
C MET A 104 -3.14 4.73 12.72
N PHE A 105 -3.82 4.56 13.86
CA PHE A 105 -3.20 4.78 15.16
C PHE A 105 -2.00 3.87 15.39
N VAL A 106 -2.14 2.58 15.09
CA VAL A 106 -1.03 1.63 15.22
C VAL A 106 0.10 1.96 14.25
N ALA A 107 -0.21 2.32 13.02
CA ALA A 107 0.77 2.67 12.00
C ALA A 107 1.60 3.90 12.40
N VAL A 108 0.97 4.96 12.93
CA VAL A 108 1.68 6.17 13.38
C VAL A 108 2.63 5.87 14.54
N ILE A 109 2.17 5.11 15.54
CA ILE A 109 3.02 4.72 16.68
C ILE A 109 4.20 3.87 16.20
N PHE A 110 3.93 2.89 15.35
CA PHE A 110 4.95 2.02 14.76
C PHE A 110 5.96 2.83 13.94
N PHE A 111 5.49 3.72 13.07
CA PHE A 111 6.35 4.59 12.25
C PHE A 111 7.31 5.38 13.14
N TYR A 112 6.81 6.04 14.18
CA TYR A 112 7.62 6.87 15.05
C TYR A 112 8.69 6.05 15.81
N ILE A 113 8.32 4.88 16.34
CA ILE A 113 9.26 4.00 17.06
C ILE A 113 10.30 3.42 16.10
N CYS A 114 9.86 2.84 14.97
CA CYS A 114 10.73 2.28 13.97
C CYS A 114 11.70 3.31 13.39
N GLN A 115 11.21 4.51 13.09
CA GLN A 115 12.04 5.57 12.54
C GLN A 115 13.17 5.94 13.51
N LYS A 116 12.87 6.10 14.80
CA LYS A 116 13.91 6.39 15.80
C LYS A 116 14.97 5.30 15.86
N ILE A 117 14.55 4.03 15.86
CA ILE A 117 15.44 2.90 15.95
C ILE A 117 16.25 2.75 14.66
N LEU A 118 15.60 2.63 13.52
CA LEU A 118 16.26 2.35 12.26
C LEU A 118 17.13 3.51 11.78
N MET A 119 16.73 4.75 12.02
CA MET A 119 17.53 5.92 11.69
C MET A 119 18.83 5.97 12.50
N SER A 120 18.83 5.51 13.76
CA SER A 120 20.05 5.48 14.59
C SER A 120 21.05 4.44 14.14
N TYR A 121 20.62 3.33 13.51
CA TYR A 121 21.50 2.26 13.03
C TYR A 121 21.86 2.37 11.54
N LEU A 122 20.92 2.82 10.70
CA LEU A 122 21.00 2.80 9.24
C LEU A 122 21.04 4.20 8.62
N GLY A 123 20.97 5.26 9.43
CA GLY A 123 20.93 6.62 8.91
C GLY A 123 19.74 6.86 7.99
N ASN A 124 19.98 7.41 6.80
CA ASN A 124 18.92 7.75 5.84
C ASN A 124 18.20 6.50 5.27
N ASP A 125 18.89 5.37 5.12
CA ASP A 125 18.24 4.09 4.72
C ASP A 125 17.16 3.66 5.70
N GLY A 126 17.37 3.94 7.01
CA GLY A 126 16.41 3.67 8.06
C GLY A 126 15.07 4.39 7.86
N ILE A 127 15.08 5.61 7.31
CA ILE A 127 13.86 6.38 7.02
C ILE A 127 13.06 5.69 5.91
N TRP A 128 13.72 5.36 4.79
CA TRP A 128 13.09 4.71 3.65
C TRP A 128 12.55 3.31 3.99
N LEU A 129 13.32 2.56 4.77
CA LEU A 129 12.91 1.25 5.25
C LEU A 129 11.70 1.34 6.17
N THR A 130 11.70 2.27 7.12
CA THR A 130 10.56 2.51 8.03
C THR A 130 9.29 2.82 7.24
N TYR A 131 9.40 3.65 6.22
CA TYR A 131 8.28 4.00 5.35
C TYR A 131 7.66 2.76 4.71
N ASN A 132 8.45 1.91 4.07
CA ASN A 132 7.98 0.67 3.44
C ASN A 132 7.42 -0.34 4.47
N LEU A 133 8.08 -0.49 5.63
CA LEU A 133 7.61 -1.37 6.70
C LEU A 133 6.27 -0.92 7.28
N THR A 134 6.04 0.39 7.37
CA THR A 134 4.76 0.92 7.86
C THR A 134 3.61 0.56 6.92
N TYR A 135 3.78 0.70 5.61
CA TYR A 135 2.75 0.29 4.64
C TYR A 135 2.51 -1.23 4.64
N LEU A 136 3.57 -2.00 4.85
CA LEU A 136 3.44 -3.45 5.01
C LEU A 136 2.63 -3.78 6.28
N LEU A 137 2.90 -3.10 7.39
CA LEU A 137 2.16 -3.25 8.64
C LEU A 137 0.67 -2.89 8.45
N GLU A 138 0.38 -1.77 7.80
CA GLU A 138 -1.01 -1.37 7.48
C GLU A 138 -1.74 -2.46 6.70
N SER A 139 -1.07 -3.04 5.70
CA SER A 139 -1.60 -4.15 4.92
C SER A 139 -1.92 -5.35 5.80
N ILE A 140 -0.99 -5.74 6.69
CA ILE A 140 -1.15 -6.86 7.61
C ILE A 140 -2.33 -6.61 8.57
N ILE A 141 -2.41 -5.43 9.16
CA ILE A 141 -3.50 -5.08 10.09
C ILE A 141 -4.87 -5.18 9.40
N LEU A 142 -5.00 -4.64 8.19
CA LEU A 142 -6.25 -4.71 7.44
C LEU A 142 -6.61 -6.14 7.02
N ILE A 143 -5.62 -7.00 6.73
CA ILE A 143 -5.84 -8.43 6.50
C ILE A 143 -6.38 -9.11 7.76
N LEU A 144 -5.81 -8.81 8.93
CA LEU A 144 -6.27 -9.36 10.21
C LEU A 144 -7.71 -8.94 10.55
N TYR A 145 -8.15 -7.78 10.09
CA TYR A 145 -9.54 -7.33 10.23
C TYR A 145 -10.51 -7.92 9.20
N LEU A 146 -10.06 -8.67 8.19
CA LEU A 146 -10.92 -9.28 7.17
C LEU A 146 -12.11 -10.10 7.75
N PRO A 147 -11.95 -10.88 8.83
CA PRO A 147 -13.10 -11.57 9.43
C PRO A 147 -14.17 -10.63 9.95
N SER A 148 -13.78 -9.45 10.47
CA SER A 148 -14.73 -8.43 10.94
C SER A 148 -15.52 -7.82 9.78
N LEU A 149 -14.89 -7.72 8.60
CA LEU A 149 -15.51 -7.22 7.39
C LEU A 149 -16.63 -8.14 6.92
N LYS A 150 -16.44 -9.48 7.02
CA LYS A 150 -17.46 -10.47 6.66
C LYS A 150 -18.71 -10.40 7.52
N LYS A 151 -18.63 -9.92 8.76
CA LYS A 151 -19.80 -9.74 9.65
C LYS A 151 -20.82 -8.73 9.12
N TYR A 152 -20.43 -7.83 8.22
CA TYR A 152 -21.35 -6.86 7.61
C TYR A 152 -22.23 -7.48 6.51
N PHE A 153 -21.99 -8.74 6.15
CA PHE A 153 -22.71 -9.47 5.10
C PHE A 153 -23.63 -10.59 5.66
N ASN A 154 -23.48 -10.91 6.95
CA ASN A 154 -24.40 -11.75 7.69
C ASN A 154 -25.49 -10.91 8.37
#